data_4207f5a580d6ac01474b21f99111d13e
#
_entry.id   4207f5a580d6ac01474b21f99111d13e
#
_cell.length_a   1.000
_cell.length_b   1.000
_cell.length_c   1.000
_cell.angle_alpha   90.00
_cell.angle_beta   90.00
_cell.angle_gamma   90.00
#
_symmetry.space_group_name_H-M   'P 1'
#
loop_
_entity.id
_entity.type
_entity.pdbx_description
1 polymer ?
#
loop_
_entity_poly.entity_id
_entity_poly.type
_entity_poly.pdbx_seq_one_letter_code
_entity_poly.pdbx_strand_id
1 'polypeptide(L)'
;YISIGAISSSYNENLPADFTNYGKINVDIFAPGVQIYSTVPENEYEYLNGTSMAAPATAGIAALIRSYYPKLSAKQVKHIIMNSGTKIDLDVIKPGSFSQDNPTGEKVPFSELSVTGRIVNAYNALKIADRMVNGK
;
A
#
# COMPACT_ATOMS: atom_id res chain seq x y z
N TYR A 1 -2.82 -9.09 11.04
CA TYR A 1 -1.63 -8.27 10.78
C TYR A 1 -1.33 -8.21 9.29
N ILE A 2 -1.20 -7.01 8.76
CA ILE A 2 -0.84 -6.76 7.36
C ILE A 2 0.41 -5.89 7.33
N SER A 3 1.43 -6.32 6.59
CA SER A 3 2.64 -5.56 6.39
C SER A 3 2.48 -4.68 5.14
N ILE A 4 2.67 -3.38 5.28
CA ILE A 4 2.35 -2.39 4.26
C ILE A 4 3.61 -1.70 3.74
N GLY A 5 3.73 -1.64 2.41
CA GLY A 5 4.72 -0.80 1.75
C GLY A 5 4.09 0.52 1.29
N ALA A 6 4.91 1.51 1.02
CA ALA A 6 4.43 2.84 0.62
C ALA A 6 4.71 3.10 -0.87
N ILE A 7 3.73 3.67 -1.57
CA ILE A 7 3.90 4.17 -2.93
C ILE A 7 3.90 5.69 -2.96
N SER A 8 4.52 6.22 -4.01
CA SER A 8 4.48 7.64 -4.30
C SER A 8 3.22 8.00 -5.10
N SER A 9 3.06 9.28 -5.41
CA SER A 9 1.99 9.75 -6.28
C SER A 9 2.29 9.57 -7.77
N SER A 10 3.48 9.07 -8.12
CA SER A 10 3.91 8.91 -9.52
C SER A 10 3.64 7.50 -10.01
N TYR A 11 2.83 7.36 -11.05
CA TYR A 11 2.56 6.07 -11.69
C TYR A 11 3.57 5.83 -12.82
N ASN A 12 4.81 5.53 -12.43
CA ASN A 12 5.92 5.25 -13.34
C ASN A 12 7.00 4.46 -12.58
N GLU A 13 8.24 4.46 -13.10
CA GLU A 13 9.36 3.78 -12.44
C GLU A 13 9.64 4.23 -11.02
N ASN A 14 9.14 5.42 -10.62
CA ASN A 14 9.28 5.96 -9.26
C ASN A 14 8.08 5.63 -8.37
N LEU A 15 7.24 4.68 -8.74
CA LEU A 15 6.03 4.33 -8.00
C LEU A 15 6.31 3.93 -6.54
N PRO A 16 7.28 3.03 -6.25
CA PRO A 16 7.60 2.74 -4.85
C PRO A 16 8.28 3.95 -4.21
N ALA A 17 7.90 4.26 -2.97
CA ALA A 17 8.63 5.26 -2.21
C ALA A 17 10.06 4.77 -1.95
N ASP A 18 11.04 5.65 -2.11
CA ASP A 18 12.45 5.28 -1.99
C ASP A 18 12.82 4.69 -0.62
N PHE A 19 12.13 5.13 0.42
CA PHE A 19 12.34 4.66 1.80
C PHE A 19 11.51 3.43 2.16
N THR A 20 10.63 2.93 1.28
CA THR A 20 9.67 1.88 1.65
C THR A 20 10.33 0.54 1.94
N ASN A 21 9.67 -0.25 2.80
CA ASN A 21 9.94 -1.67 2.90
C ASN A 21 9.48 -2.35 1.60
N TYR A 22 10.11 -3.45 1.26
CA TYR A 22 9.74 -4.21 0.07
C TYR A 22 10.12 -5.68 0.24
N GLY A 23 9.61 -6.52 -0.66
CA GLY A 23 9.95 -7.92 -0.76
C GLY A 23 8.76 -8.85 -0.59
N LYS A 24 8.84 -10.02 -1.21
CA LYS A 24 7.74 -11.00 -1.21
C LYS A 24 7.48 -11.65 0.13
N ILE A 25 8.41 -11.50 1.07
CA ILE A 25 8.27 -12.04 2.43
C ILE A 25 7.90 -10.94 3.40
N ASN A 26 8.44 -9.73 3.20
CA ASN A 26 8.36 -8.65 4.19
C ASN A 26 7.16 -7.73 4.02
N VAL A 27 6.59 -7.65 2.82
CA VAL A 27 5.50 -6.71 2.51
C VAL A 27 4.36 -7.44 1.84
N ASP A 28 3.16 -7.31 2.40
CA ASP A 28 1.96 -7.95 1.85
C ASP A 28 1.37 -7.16 0.69
N ILE A 29 1.23 -5.84 0.86
CA ILE A 29 0.57 -4.99 -0.13
C ILE A 29 1.10 -3.55 0.01
N PHE A 30 0.96 -2.76 -1.03
CA PHE A 30 1.36 -1.35 -1.04
C PHE A 30 0.15 -0.43 -0.90
N ALA A 31 0.38 0.74 -0.29
CA ALA A 31 -0.62 1.79 -0.13
C ALA A 31 0.04 3.17 -0.24
N PRO A 32 -0.72 4.23 -0.59
CA PRO A 32 -0.17 5.59 -0.62
C PRO A 32 0.39 6.01 0.73
N GLY A 33 1.59 6.59 0.74
CA GLY A 33 2.24 6.97 1.99
C GLY A 33 3.32 8.03 1.86
N VAL A 34 3.49 8.61 0.68
CA VAL A 34 4.57 9.56 0.42
C VAL A 34 4.06 10.98 0.31
N GLN A 35 4.79 11.92 0.89
CA GLN A 35 4.55 13.35 0.76
C GLN A 35 3.15 13.78 1.20
N ILE A 36 2.66 13.17 2.27
CA ILE A 36 1.41 13.61 2.87
C ILE A 36 1.70 14.87 3.67
N TYR A 37 1.04 15.97 3.28
CA TYR A 37 1.16 17.24 3.97
C TYR A 37 0.33 17.19 5.25
N SER A 38 0.95 17.49 6.37
CA SER A 38 0.28 17.41 7.66
C SER A 38 0.72 18.53 8.58
N THR A 39 -0.19 18.96 9.45
CA THR A 39 0.13 19.91 10.52
C THR A 39 0.89 19.20 11.63
N VAL A 40 2.01 19.78 12.04
CA VAL A 40 2.80 19.31 13.16
C VAL A 40 2.65 20.28 14.34
N PRO A 41 3.12 19.92 15.56
CA PRO A 41 3.02 20.82 16.71
C PRO A 41 3.57 22.23 16.43
N GLU A 42 3.02 23.23 17.14
CA GLU A 42 3.38 24.64 17.04
C GLU A 42 2.90 25.32 15.75
N ASN A 43 1.86 24.78 15.12
CA ASN A 43 1.26 25.33 13.89
C ASN A 43 2.20 25.33 12.69
N GLU A 44 3.20 24.48 12.71
CA GLU A 44 4.05 24.27 11.56
C GLU A 44 3.45 23.24 10.62
N TYR A 45 3.93 23.23 9.37
CA TYR A 45 3.51 22.27 8.35
C TYR A 45 4.74 21.64 7.72
N GLU A 46 4.67 20.34 7.49
CA GLU A 46 5.73 19.64 6.78
C GLU A 46 5.17 18.43 6.03
N TYR A 47 5.93 17.96 5.03
CA TYR A 47 5.61 16.72 4.34
C TYR A 47 6.13 15.55 5.16
N LEU A 48 5.22 14.65 5.52
CA LEU A 48 5.57 13.44 6.24
C LEU A 48 5.69 12.30 5.24
N ASN A 49 6.82 11.61 5.31
CA ASN A 49 7.09 10.45 4.46
C ASN A 49 7.18 9.21 5.34
N GLY A 50 6.77 8.10 4.80
CA GLY A 50 7.03 6.83 5.45
C GLY A 50 5.92 5.82 5.33
N THR A 51 6.30 4.59 5.61
CA THR A 51 5.38 3.47 5.70
C THR A 51 4.31 3.73 6.76
N SER A 52 4.63 4.51 7.79
CA SER A 52 3.69 4.89 8.84
C SER A 52 2.48 5.67 8.31
N MET A 53 2.60 6.33 7.16
CA MET A 53 1.47 7.03 6.55
C MET A 53 0.64 6.12 5.64
N ALA A 54 1.23 5.06 5.13
CA ALA A 54 0.54 4.05 4.33
C ALA A 54 -0.30 3.11 5.20
N ALA A 55 0.17 2.76 6.38
CA ALA A 55 -0.54 1.89 7.30
C ALA A 55 -1.90 2.47 7.76
N PRO A 56 -2.02 3.76 8.13
CA PRO A 56 -3.31 4.36 8.44
C PRO A 56 -4.32 4.31 7.28
N ALA A 57 -3.87 4.47 6.04
CA ALA A 57 -4.74 4.37 4.87
C ALA A 57 -5.37 2.97 4.78
N THR A 58 -4.55 1.93 4.96
CA THR A 58 -5.02 0.54 4.94
C THR A 58 -5.92 0.24 6.14
N ALA A 59 -5.57 0.74 7.32
CA ALA A 59 -6.42 0.60 8.52
C ALA A 59 -7.78 1.28 8.32
N GLY A 60 -7.81 2.43 7.64
CA GLY A 60 -9.05 3.12 7.29
C GLY A 60 -9.94 2.27 6.38
N ILE A 61 -9.36 1.59 5.39
CA ILE A 61 -10.10 0.68 4.52
C ILE A 61 -10.67 -0.50 5.33
N ALA A 62 -9.87 -1.08 6.21
CA ALA A 62 -10.32 -2.18 7.07
C ALA A 62 -11.48 -1.74 7.98
N ALA A 63 -11.39 -0.56 8.58
CA ALA A 63 -12.44 -0.01 9.42
C ALA A 63 -13.71 0.25 8.62
N LEU A 64 -13.60 0.76 7.41
CA LEU A 64 -14.73 0.99 6.51
C LEU A 64 -15.43 -0.32 6.17
N ILE A 65 -14.67 -1.35 5.82
CA ILE A 65 -15.23 -2.68 5.53
C ILE A 65 -16.01 -3.22 6.73
N ARG A 66 -15.44 -3.14 7.93
CA ARG A 66 -16.09 -3.66 9.13
C ARG A 66 -17.28 -2.82 9.58
N SER A 67 -17.31 -1.52 9.25
CA SER A 67 -18.47 -0.69 9.57
C SER A 67 -19.70 -1.09 8.75
N TYR A 68 -19.52 -1.47 7.49
CA TYR A 68 -20.61 -1.95 6.63
C TYR A 68 -20.91 -3.43 6.79
N TYR A 69 -19.91 -4.24 7.13
CA TYR A 69 -20.02 -5.68 7.20
C TYR A 69 -19.41 -6.19 8.51
N PRO A 70 -20.05 -5.87 9.65
CA PRO A 70 -19.48 -6.18 10.98
C PRO A 70 -19.33 -7.68 11.27
N LYS A 71 -19.96 -8.53 10.49
CA LYS A 71 -19.85 -9.98 10.66
C LYS A 71 -18.53 -10.55 10.16
N LEU A 72 -17.77 -9.78 9.36
CA LEU A 72 -16.49 -10.23 8.85
C LEU A 72 -15.44 -10.25 9.96
N SER A 73 -14.68 -11.34 10.02
CA SER A 73 -13.57 -11.46 10.95
C SER A 73 -12.37 -10.65 10.47
N ALA A 74 -11.43 -10.38 11.37
CA ALA A 74 -10.18 -9.70 11.00
C ALA A 74 -9.43 -10.45 9.90
N LYS A 75 -9.43 -11.78 9.95
CA LYS A 75 -8.80 -12.64 8.94
C LYS A 75 -9.47 -12.50 7.58
N GLN A 76 -10.81 -12.45 7.55
CA GLN A 76 -11.57 -12.23 6.32
C GLN A 76 -11.31 -10.85 5.74
N VAL A 77 -11.23 -9.81 6.59
CA VAL A 77 -10.93 -8.44 6.15
C VAL A 77 -9.54 -8.38 5.53
N LYS A 78 -8.54 -9.00 6.16
CA LYS A 78 -7.20 -9.09 5.59
C LYS A 78 -7.22 -9.75 4.21
N HIS A 79 -7.90 -10.87 4.08
CA HIS A 79 -8.03 -11.60 2.82
C HIS A 79 -8.66 -10.71 1.73
N ILE A 80 -9.70 -9.97 2.07
CA ILE A 80 -10.36 -9.05 1.14
C ILE A 80 -9.38 -7.98 0.66
N ILE A 81 -8.66 -7.33 1.57
CA ILE A 81 -7.71 -6.26 1.22
C ILE A 81 -6.61 -6.81 0.32
N MET A 82 -6.06 -7.97 0.65
CA MET A 82 -4.98 -8.59 -0.11
C MET A 82 -5.41 -8.99 -1.53
N ASN A 83 -6.65 -9.41 -1.73
CA ASN A 83 -7.12 -9.92 -3.01
C ASN A 83 -7.87 -8.91 -3.86
N SER A 84 -8.27 -7.77 -3.30
CA SER A 84 -9.00 -6.73 -4.01
C SER A 84 -8.10 -5.65 -4.58
N GLY A 85 -6.83 -5.62 -4.21
CA GLY A 85 -5.89 -4.61 -4.67
C GLY A 85 -5.71 -4.62 -6.18
N THR A 86 -5.32 -3.48 -6.73
CA THR A 86 -5.03 -3.33 -8.15
C THR A 86 -3.65 -3.91 -8.44
N LYS A 87 -3.57 -4.85 -9.38
CA LYS A 87 -2.29 -5.39 -9.84
C LYS A 87 -1.56 -4.36 -10.67
N ILE A 88 -0.27 -4.27 -10.45
CA ILE A 88 0.59 -3.32 -11.15
C ILE A 88 1.60 -4.09 -12.00
N ASP A 89 1.59 -3.80 -13.30
CA ASP A 89 2.49 -4.41 -14.27
C ASP A 89 3.44 -3.34 -14.81
N LEU A 90 4.36 -2.90 -13.96
CA LEU A 90 5.37 -1.91 -14.27
C LEU A 90 6.72 -2.37 -13.79
N ASP A 91 7.77 -2.01 -14.55
CA ASP A 91 9.13 -2.04 -14.04
C ASP A 91 9.40 -0.74 -13.30
N VAL A 92 9.91 -0.86 -12.09
CA VAL A 92 10.11 0.27 -11.19
C VAL A 92 11.52 0.26 -10.63
N ILE A 93 11.94 1.39 -10.06
CA ILE A 93 13.24 1.48 -9.41
C ILE A 93 13.13 0.84 -8.04
N LYS A 94 13.98 -0.14 -7.76
CA LYS A 94 14.01 -0.83 -6.47
C LYS A 94 14.33 0.17 -5.36
N PRO A 95 13.51 0.22 -4.29
CA PRO A 95 13.74 1.16 -3.19
C PRO A 95 15.12 1.02 -2.59
N GLY A 96 15.79 2.16 -2.38
CA GLY A 96 17.12 2.19 -1.78
C GLY A 96 18.24 1.74 -2.70
N SER A 97 17.99 1.54 -4.01
CA SER A 97 19.03 1.07 -4.94
C SER A 97 19.92 2.18 -5.50
N PHE A 98 19.58 3.46 -5.24
CA PHE A 98 20.40 4.59 -5.68
C PHE A 98 21.71 4.64 -4.89
N SER A 99 22.83 4.86 -5.61
CA SER A 99 24.14 5.02 -4.99
C SER A 99 25.02 5.88 -5.90
N GLN A 100 26.21 6.25 -5.41
CA GLN A 100 27.18 6.94 -6.23
C GLN A 100 27.60 6.10 -7.44
N ASP A 101 27.70 4.78 -7.24
CA ASP A 101 28.07 3.83 -8.30
C ASP A 101 26.88 3.48 -9.18
N ASN A 102 25.67 3.75 -8.75
CA ASN A 102 24.43 3.43 -9.47
C ASN A 102 23.41 4.57 -9.32
N PRO A 103 23.65 5.73 -9.96
CA PRO A 103 22.78 6.90 -9.79
C PRO A 103 21.38 6.75 -10.37
N THR A 104 21.15 5.77 -11.24
CA THR A 104 19.83 5.52 -11.84
C THR A 104 19.03 4.46 -11.09
N GLY A 105 19.64 3.81 -10.09
CA GLY A 105 18.99 2.74 -9.34
C GLY A 105 18.90 1.45 -10.15
N GLU A 106 18.22 0.46 -9.58
CA GLU A 106 18.01 -0.85 -10.18
C GLU A 106 16.53 -1.02 -10.54
N LYS A 107 16.23 -1.39 -11.78
CA LYS A 107 14.86 -1.65 -12.21
C LYS A 107 14.45 -3.09 -11.93
N VAL A 108 13.28 -3.26 -11.32
CA VAL A 108 12.69 -4.57 -11.03
C VAL A 108 11.19 -4.50 -11.32
N PRO A 109 10.53 -5.64 -11.60
CA PRO A 109 9.08 -5.66 -11.68
C PRO A 109 8.45 -5.29 -10.33
N PHE A 110 7.44 -4.43 -10.34
CA PHE A 110 6.73 -4.04 -9.10
C PHE A 110 6.19 -5.27 -8.37
N SER A 111 5.77 -6.29 -9.11
CA SER A 111 5.23 -7.54 -8.54
C SER A 111 6.23 -8.27 -7.63
N GLU A 112 7.52 -7.97 -7.72
CA GLU A 112 8.53 -8.59 -6.86
C GLU A 112 8.69 -7.88 -5.51
N LEU A 113 8.04 -6.73 -5.33
CA LEU A 113 8.23 -5.90 -4.14
C LEU A 113 7.26 -6.25 -3.01
N SER A 114 6.29 -7.13 -3.25
CA SER A 114 5.35 -7.56 -2.21
C SER A 114 4.80 -8.95 -2.51
N VAL A 115 4.12 -9.53 -1.52
CA VAL A 115 3.44 -10.83 -1.66
C VAL A 115 2.39 -10.77 -2.78
N THR A 116 1.57 -9.71 -2.80
CA THR A 116 0.45 -9.61 -3.73
C THR A 116 0.81 -8.95 -5.06
N GLY A 117 1.85 -8.13 -5.12
CA GLY A 117 2.14 -7.29 -6.27
C GLY A 117 1.04 -6.25 -6.55
N ARG A 118 0.29 -5.86 -5.51
CA ARG A 118 -0.90 -5.01 -5.63
C ARG A 118 -0.81 -3.76 -4.78
N ILE A 119 -1.64 -2.78 -5.16
CA ILE A 119 -1.88 -1.57 -4.38
C ILE A 119 -3.32 -1.66 -3.85
N VAL A 120 -3.54 -1.28 -2.59
CA VAL A 120 -4.87 -1.33 -1.98
C VAL A 120 -5.91 -0.60 -2.83
N ASN A 121 -7.13 -1.15 -2.86
CA ASN A 121 -8.24 -0.60 -3.62
C ASN A 121 -9.52 -0.73 -2.80
N ALA A 122 -9.94 0.37 -2.18
CA ALA A 122 -11.09 0.40 -1.29
C ALA A 122 -12.39 0.01 -2.01
N TYR A 123 -12.59 0.47 -3.24
CA TYR A 123 -13.80 0.17 -4.00
C TYR A 123 -13.93 -1.33 -4.27
N ASN A 124 -12.87 -1.95 -4.76
CA ASN A 124 -12.88 -3.40 -5.01
C ASN A 124 -13.02 -4.19 -3.70
N ALA A 125 -12.40 -3.71 -2.62
CA ALA A 125 -12.51 -4.36 -1.31
C ALA A 125 -13.97 -4.39 -0.83
N LEU A 126 -14.68 -3.28 -0.95
CA LEU A 126 -16.10 -3.21 -0.56
C LEU A 126 -16.96 -4.11 -1.45
N LYS A 127 -16.68 -4.21 -2.74
CA LYS A 127 -17.40 -5.12 -3.66
C LYS A 127 -17.22 -6.57 -3.26
N ILE A 128 -16.00 -6.97 -2.92
CA ILE A 128 -15.74 -8.35 -2.49
C ILE A 128 -16.42 -8.63 -1.14
N ALA A 129 -16.34 -7.69 -0.20
CA ALA A 129 -17.00 -7.82 1.09
C ALA A 129 -18.50 -8.01 0.93
N ASP A 130 -19.13 -7.24 0.04
CA ASP A 130 -20.56 -7.38 -0.24
C ASP A 130 -20.91 -8.76 -0.77
N ARG A 131 -20.12 -9.28 -1.72
CA ARG A 131 -20.34 -10.65 -2.23
C ARG A 131 -20.22 -11.71 -1.15
N MET A 132 -19.23 -11.57 -0.27
CA MET A 132 -19.02 -12.56 0.80
C MET A 132 -20.16 -12.57 1.80
N VAL A 133 -20.72 -11.41 2.12
CA VAL A 133 -21.79 -11.30 3.12
C VAL A 133 -23.16 -11.55 2.51
N ASN A 134 -23.43 -11.04 1.31
CA ASN A 134 -24.75 -11.08 0.68
C ASN A 134 -24.88 -12.17 -0.39
N GLY A 135 -23.81 -12.89 -0.69
CA GLY A 135 -23.86 -14.09 -1.52
C GLY A 135 -24.08 -13.85 -3.01
N LYS A 136 -23.72 -12.67 -3.52
CA LYS A 136 -23.92 -12.38 -4.95
C LYS A 136 -22.69 -11.83 -5.62
#